data_a7751e7fe250024d51df8505b095c8be
#
_entry.id   a7751e7fe250024d51df8505b095c8be
#
_cell.length_a   1.000
_cell.length_b   1.000
_cell.length_c   1.000
_cell.angle_alpha   90.00
_cell.angle_beta   90.00
_cell.angle_gamma   90.00
#
_symmetry.space_group_name_H-M   'P 1'
#
loop_
_entity.id
_entity.type
_entity.pdbx_description
1 polymer ?
#
loop_
_entity_poly.entity_id
_entity_poly.type
_entity_poly.pdbx_seq_one_letter_code
_entity_poly.pdbx_strand_id
1 'polypeptide(L)'
;AQTTLFNKLSGPTMNNTYVTFSKLDFYENEPIAMLVKNLTISIATIAASQSPMGAELAIAGATKGVEELYNKTKEGYTACATTALYKLNWNDSIANEFYGLWKDGNHIDMEKFKAMKFELVFMGMDNSTTTCFLKKEDKGQGAEHMVTKTIHKSLNKMLAAMQKQHEEFRPMVPVLGVDADGFVFADMGTKESIVDGDKFSLLLPVTDAEGLTSYKTVGKLKVIKGGVYDNENIDNAAEADANMGATDLKGTKLSKNKKATPSMFVKKQK
;
A
#
# COMPACT_ATOMS: atom_id res chain seq x y z
N ALA A 1 -41.02 1.74 -1.59
CA ALA A 1 -40.60 2.77 -0.64
C ALA A 1 -39.34 2.33 0.18
N GLN A 2 -39.35 1.14 0.79
CA GLN A 2 -38.18 0.64 1.58
C GLN A 2 -36.96 0.39 0.69
N THR A 3 -37.10 -0.28 -0.45
CA THR A 3 -36.00 -0.56 -1.38
C THR A 3 -35.33 0.74 -1.86
N THR A 4 -36.10 1.79 -2.12
CA THR A 4 -35.60 3.09 -2.55
C THR A 4 -34.78 3.76 -1.44
N LEU A 5 -35.21 3.64 -0.19
CA LEU A 5 -34.49 4.18 0.97
C LEU A 5 -33.18 3.42 1.20
N PHE A 6 -33.22 2.08 1.16
CA PHE A 6 -32.02 1.26 1.28
C PHE A 6 -31.00 1.55 0.18
N ASN A 7 -31.46 1.67 -1.08
CA ASN A 7 -30.58 2.01 -2.19
C ASN A 7 -29.97 3.41 -2.05
N LYS A 8 -30.72 4.38 -1.51
CA LYS A 8 -30.21 5.74 -1.22
C LYS A 8 -29.11 5.72 -0.14
N LEU A 9 -29.24 4.89 0.89
CA LEU A 9 -28.30 4.83 2.02
C LEU A 9 -27.08 3.96 1.71
N SER A 10 -27.27 2.78 1.12
CA SER A 10 -26.20 1.81 0.88
C SER A 10 -25.65 1.84 -0.55
N GLY A 11 -26.39 2.42 -1.51
CA GLY A 11 -25.97 2.53 -2.91
C GLY A 11 -24.59 3.11 -3.10
N PRO A 12 -24.21 4.22 -2.43
CA PRO A 12 -22.85 4.76 -2.52
C PRO A 12 -21.77 3.78 -2.05
N THR A 13 -22.03 2.99 -1.00
CA THR A 13 -21.11 1.96 -0.51
C THR A 13 -21.00 0.81 -1.49
N MET A 14 -22.13 0.32 -2.02
CA MET A 14 -22.15 -0.77 -3.00
C MET A 14 -21.49 -0.36 -4.31
N ASN A 15 -21.70 0.87 -4.78
CA ASN A 15 -21.03 1.42 -5.96
C ASN A 15 -19.51 1.60 -5.77
N ASN A 16 -19.02 1.58 -4.54
CA ASN A 16 -17.60 1.63 -4.20
C ASN A 16 -17.07 0.27 -3.73
N THR A 17 -17.70 -0.82 -4.18
CA THR A 17 -17.21 -2.18 -3.91
C THR A 17 -16.29 -2.61 -5.04
N TYR A 18 -15.07 -3.05 -4.65
CA TYR A 18 -14.03 -3.49 -5.58
C TYR A 18 -13.56 -4.89 -5.21
N VAL A 19 -13.13 -5.64 -6.24
CA VAL A 19 -12.55 -6.99 -6.09
C VAL A 19 -11.20 -7.01 -6.80
N THR A 20 -10.20 -7.54 -6.13
CA THR A 20 -8.89 -7.77 -6.71
C THR A 20 -8.61 -9.25 -6.83
N PHE A 21 -8.06 -9.65 -7.98
CA PHE A 21 -7.52 -10.98 -8.20
C PHE A 21 -6.03 -10.85 -8.40
N SER A 22 -5.23 -11.44 -7.49
CA SER A 22 -3.78 -11.36 -7.54
C SER A 22 -3.18 -12.74 -7.76
N LYS A 23 -2.32 -12.85 -8.79
CA LYS A 23 -1.42 -13.98 -8.98
C LYS A 23 -0.07 -13.60 -8.41
N LEU A 24 0.51 -14.47 -7.60
CA LEU A 24 1.84 -14.30 -7.00
C LEU A 24 2.72 -15.45 -7.46
N ASP A 25 3.79 -15.14 -8.15
CA ASP A 25 4.83 -16.09 -8.52
C ASP A 25 6.07 -15.84 -7.64
N PHE A 26 6.57 -16.88 -6.99
CA PHE A 26 7.70 -16.81 -6.06
C PHE A 26 8.95 -17.44 -6.65
N TYR A 27 10.08 -16.77 -6.42
CA TYR A 27 11.40 -17.22 -6.85
C TYR A 27 12.38 -17.09 -5.67
N GLU A 28 13.24 -18.06 -5.49
CA GLU A 28 14.40 -17.91 -4.62
C GLU A 28 15.35 -16.87 -5.21
N ASN A 29 16.01 -16.11 -4.33
CA ASN A 29 16.91 -15.05 -4.80
C ASN A 29 18.23 -15.59 -5.35
N GLU A 30 18.68 -16.77 -4.90
CA GLU A 30 20.01 -17.28 -5.25
C GLU A 30 20.26 -17.42 -6.77
N PRO A 31 19.35 -18.02 -7.58
CA PRO A 31 19.55 -18.10 -9.03
C PRO A 31 19.65 -16.72 -9.68
N ILE A 32 18.86 -15.75 -9.22
CA ILE A 32 18.85 -14.37 -9.72
C ILE A 32 20.17 -13.67 -9.35
N ALA A 33 20.60 -13.80 -8.10
CA ALA A 33 21.85 -13.21 -7.60
C ALA A 33 23.05 -13.79 -8.34
N MET A 34 23.05 -15.10 -8.61
CA MET A 34 24.11 -15.78 -9.38
C MET A 34 24.16 -15.29 -10.82
N LEU A 35 23.01 -15.12 -11.48
CA LEU A 35 22.95 -14.55 -12.83
C LEU A 35 23.54 -13.14 -12.87
N VAL A 36 23.14 -12.26 -11.94
CA VAL A 36 23.66 -10.89 -11.82
C VAL A 36 25.18 -10.90 -11.58
N LYS A 37 25.67 -11.77 -10.68
CA LYS A 37 27.09 -11.96 -10.41
C LYS A 37 27.85 -12.32 -11.70
N ASN A 38 27.41 -13.34 -12.40
CA ASN A 38 28.09 -13.83 -13.62
C ASN A 38 28.10 -12.79 -14.74
N LEU A 39 26.96 -12.08 -14.96
CA LEU A 39 26.88 -11.01 -15.94
C LEU A 39 27.83 -9.85 -15.60
N THR A 40 27.87 -9.43 -14.33
CA THR A 40 28.71 -8.31 -13.90
C THR A 40 30.20 -8.65 -14.06
N ILE A 41 30.62 -9.88 -13.69
CA ILE A 41 31.99 -10.34 -13.89
C ILE A 41 32.32 -10.38 -15.38
N SER A 42 31.42 -10.90 -16.23
CA SER A 42 31.63 -10.96 -17.68
C SER A 42 31.80 -9.57 -18.28
N ILE A 43 30.97 -8.60 -17.88
CA ILE A 43 31.07 -7.20 -18.34
C ILE A 43 32.40 -6.58 -17.87
N ALA A 44 32.81 -6.79 -16.62
CA ALA A 44 34.08 -6.29 -16.09
C ALA A 44 35.27 -6.88 -16.84
N THR A 45 35.24 -8.17 -17.18
CA THR A 45 36.27 -8.87 -17.94
C THR A 45 36.40 -8.31 -19.38
N ILE A 46 35.26 -8.08 -20.06
CA ILE A 46 35.24 -7.48 -21.40
C ILE A 46 35.79 -6.05 -21.34
N ALA A 47 35.38 -5.24 -20.37
CA ALA A 47 35.89 -3.86 -20.23
C ALA A 47 37.38 -3.83 -19.94
N ALA A 48 37.90 -4.74 -19.13
CA ALA A 48 39.32 -4.87 -18.82
C ALA A 48 40.15 -5.32 -20.00
N SER A 49 39.63 -6.20 -20.86
CA SER A 49 40.32 -6.66 -22.09
C SER A 49 40.59 -5.55 -23.12
N GLN A 50 39.83 -4.43 -22.99
CA GLN A 50 39.98 -3.26 -23.87
C GLN A 50 40.93 -2.19 -23.29
N SER A 51 41.49 -2.39 -22.07
CA SER A 51 42.34 -1.43 -21.38
C SER A 51 43.62 -2.11 -20.88
N PRO A 52 44.77 -1.95 -21.57
CA PRO A 52 45.99 -2.69 -21.26
C PRO A 52 46.64 -2.36 -19.91
N MET A 53 46.31 -1.25 -19.28
CA MET A 53 46.93 -0.81 -18.01
C MET A 53 45.89 -0.79 -16.88
N GLY A 54 46.10 -1.69 -15.89
CA GLY A 54 45.22 -1.77 -14.71
C GLY A 54 44.07 -2.78 -14.78
N ALA A 55 43.99 -3.57 -15.85
CA ALA A 55 42.95 -4.56 -16.08
C ALA A 55 42.80 -5.57 -14.92
N GLU A 56 43.87 -6.10 -14.40
CA GLU A 56 43.87 -7.08 -13.29
C GLU A 56 43.32 -6.49 -12.00
N LEU A 57 43.69 -5.24 -11.69
CA LEU A 57 43.22 -4.56 -10.47
C LEU A 57 41.75 -4.20 -10.55
N ALA A 58 41.27 -3.81 -11.74
CA ALA A 58 39.87 -3.51 -12.00
C ALA A 58 38.99 -4.76 -11.92
N ILE A 59 39.45 -5.89 -12.48
CA ILE A 59 38.77 -7.18 -12.39
C ILE A 59 38.72 -7.65 -10.93
N ALA A 60 39.84 -7.61 -10.20
CA ALA A 60 39.90 -8.04 -8.81
C ALA A 60 38.97 -7.21 -7.90
N GLY A 61 38.93 -5.89 -8.08
CA GLY A 61 38.02 -5.00 -7.36
C GLY A 61 36.54 -5.25 -7.68
N ALA A 62 36.22 -5.42 -8.96
CA ALA A 62 34.87 -5.74 -9.41
C ALA A 62 34.42 -7.11 -8.86
N THR A 63 35.28 -8.12 -8.93
CA THR A 63 34.99 -9.49 -8.46
C THR A 63 34.69 -9.49 -6.96
N LYS A 64 35.50 -8.77 -6.15
CA LYS A 64 35.28 -8.69 -4.69
C LYS A 64 33.97 -7.97 -4.35
N GLY A 65 33.65 -6.86 -5.00
CA GLY A 65 32.41 -6.13 -4.80
C GLY A 65 31.18 -6.93 -5.19
N VAL A 66 31.27 -7.65 -6.31
CA VAL A 66 30.18 -8.53 -6.81
C VAL A 66 29.97 -9.73 -5.90
N GLU A 67 31.05 -10.33 -5.36
CA GLU A 67 30.96 -11.43 -4.39
C GLU A 67 30.27 -10.98 -3.09
N GLU A 68 30.60 -9.80 -2.61
CA GLU A 68 29.96 -9.21 -1.43
C GLU A 68 28.47 -8.93 -1.66
N LEU A 69 28.12 -8.42 -2.83
CA LEU A 69 26.74 -8.20 -3.24
C LEU A 69 25.96 -9.52 -3.35
N TYR A 70 26.55 -10.53 -4.01
CA TYR A 70 25.96 -11.87 -4.11
C TYR A 70 25.67 -12.44 -2.73
N ASN A 71 26.63 -12.41 -1.82
CA ASN A 71 26.46 -12.92 -0.47
C ASN A 71 25.39 -12.18 0.36
N LYS A 72 25.14 -10.90 0.06
CA LYS A 72 24.07 -10.11 0.70
C LYS A 72 22.69 -10.35 0.08
N THR A 73 22.62 -10.79 -1.16
CA THR A 73 21.36 -10.83 -1.93
C THR A 73 20.87 -12.23 -2.27
N LYS A 74 21.72 -13.27 -2.16
CA LYS A 74 21.40 -14.65 -2.50
C LYS A 74 20.29 -15.27 -1.64
N GLU A 75 20.24 -14.88 -0.36
CA GLU A 75 19.26 -15.45 0.56
C GLU A 75 17.98 -14.62 0.59
N GLY A 76 16.84 -15.29 0.49
CA GLY A 76 15.51 -14.68 0.51
C GLY A 76 14.67 -15.02 -0.74
N TYR A 77 13.59 -14.26 -0.94
CA TYR A 77 12.62 -14.52 -2.00
C TYR A 77 12.27 -13.25 -2.76
N THR A 78 11.97 -13.42 -4.04
CA THR A 78 11.36 -12.41 -4.91
C THR A 78 9.96 -12.86 -5.29
N ALA A 79 8.96 -12.02 -5.07
CA ALA A 79 7.60 -12.22 -5.54
C ALA A 79 7.28 -11.28 -6.71
N CYS A 80 6.77 -11.85 -7.80
CA CYS A 80 6.18 -11.12 -8.90
C CYS A 80 4.65 -11.20 -8.74
N ALA A 81 3.99 -10.06 -8.53
CA ALA A 81 2.56 -9.98 -8.40
C ALA A 81 1.93 -9.37 -9.65
N THR A 82 0.92 -10.04 -10.20
CA THR A 82 0.02 -9.49 -11.21
C THR A 82 -1.36 -9.40 -10.60
N THR A 83 -1.93 -8.19 -10.56
CA THR A 83 -3.23 -7.93 -9.91
C THR A 83 -4.18 -7.28 -10.88
N ALA A 84 -5.33 -7.90 -11.07
CA ALA A 84 -6.45 -7.33 -11.80
C ALA A 84 -7.45 -6.73 -10.81
N LEU A 85 -7.87 -5.49 -11.07
CA LEU A 85 -8.87 -4.75 -10.31
C LEU A 85 -10.18 -4.72 -11.07
N TYR A 86 -11.25 -5.05 -10.36
CA TYR A 86 -12.63 -4.98 -10.85
C TYR A 86 -13.47 -4.14 -9.90
N LYS A 87 -14.46 -3.46 -10.46
CA LYS A 87 -15.50 -2.74 -9.73
C LYS A 87 -16.83 -3.46 -9.88
N LEU A 88 -17.60 -3.57 -8.81
CA LEU A 88 -18.96 -4.09 -8.87
C LEU A 88 -19.84 -3.14 -9.69
N ASN A 89 -20.50 -3.67 -10.72
CA ASN A 89 -21.53 -2.94 -11.46
C ASN A 89 -22.86 -2.98 -10.67
N TRP A 90 -22.96 -2.06 -9.70
CA TRP A 90 -24.17 -1.94 -8.90
C TRP A 90 -25.12 -0.95 -9.54
N ASN A 91 -26.31 -1.42 -9.95
CA ASN A 91 -27.35 -0.62 -10.58
C ASN A 91 -28.71 -0.93 -9.97
N ASP A 92 -29.74 -0.16 -10.34
CA ASP A 92 -31.07 -0.30 -9.76
C ASP A 92 -31.70 -1.67 -9.98
N SER A 93 -31.42 -2.35 -11.10
CA SER A 93 -31.91 -3.70 -11.37
C SER A 93 -31.35 -4.71 -10.39
N ILE A 94 -30.03 -4.71 -10.21
CA ILE A 94 -29.32 -5.58 -9.26
C ILE A 94 -29.74 -5.24 -7.82
N ALA A 95 -29.85 -3.95 -7.50
CA ALA A 95 -30.30 -3.48 -6.19
C ALA A 95 -31.71 -3.99 -5.85
N ASN A 96 -32.65 -3.90 -6.79
CA ASN A 96 -34.02 -4.38 -6.60
C ASN A 96 -34.06 -5.91 -6.43
N GLU A 97 -33.29 -6.65 -7.21
CA GLU A 97 -33.19 -8.11 -7.06
C GLU A 97 -32.56 -8.46 -5.69
N PHE A 98 -31.46 -7.83 -5.31
CA PHE A 98 -30.75 -8.08 -4.04
C PHE A 98 -31.65 -7.77 -2.83
N TYR A 99 -32.27 -6.56 -2.78
CA TYR A 99 -33.13 -6.20 -1.66
C TYR A 99 -34.44 -7.00 -1.64
N GLY A 100 -34.89 -7.50 -2.79
CA GLY A 100 -36.02 -8.42 -2.90
C GLY A 100 -35.79 -9.81 -2.31
N LEU A 101 -34.55 -10.16 -1.99
CA LEU A 101 -34.22 -11.43 -1.32
C LEU A 101 -34.60 -11.46 0.17
N TRP A 102 -34.83 -10.32 0.79
CA TRP A 102 -35.20 -10.21 2.19
C TRP A 102 -36.70 -10.42 2.37
N LYS A 103 -37.08 -11.50 3.06
CA LYS A 103 -38.50 -11.91 3.24
C LYS A 103 -39.21 -11.18 4.37
N ASP A 104 -38.49 -10.88 5.47
CA ASP A 104 -39.06 -10.35 6.72
C ASP A 104 -38.10 -9.43 7.49
N GLY A 105 -37.18 -8.76 6.81
CA GLY A 105 -36.23 -7.83 7.37
C GLY A 105 -34.99 -8.47 8.01
N ASN A 106 -35.05 -9.75 8.38
CA ASN A 106 -33.95 -10.45 9.07
C ASN A 106 -33.45 -11.72 8.35
N HIS A 107 -34.21 -12.23 7.38
CA HIS A 107 -33.87 -13.47 6.69
C HIS A 107 -33.73 -13.25 5.20
N ILE A 108 -32.56 -13.61 4.68
CA ILE A 108 -32.27 -13.59 3.24
C ILE A 108 -32.56 -14.96 2.62
N ASP A 109 -33.13 -14.97 1.43
CA ASP A 109 -33.29 -16.18 0.62
C ASP A 109 -31.94 -16.60 0.03
N MET A 110 -31.22 -17.46 0.77
CA MET A 110 -29.87 -17.88 0.41
C MET A 110 -29.76 -18.64 -0.91
N GLU A 111 -30.82 -19.36 -1.32
CA GLU A 111 -30.84 -20.09 -2.60
C GLU A 111 -30.89 -19.10 -3.77
N LYS A 112 -31.74 -18.11 -3.67
CA LYS A 112 -31.78 -17.03 -4.67
C LYS A 112 -30.52 -16.17 -4.65
N PHE A 113 -29.97 -15.89 -3.46
CA PHE A 113 -28.71 -15.13 -3.36
C PHE A 113 -27.56 -15.85 -4.07
N LYS A 114 -27.40 -17.16 -3.89
CA LYS A 114 -26.39 -17.96 -4.60
C LYS A 114 -26.59 -17.99 -6.11
N ALA A 115 -27.83 -17.85 -6.57
CA ALA A 115 -28.20 -17.82 -7.99
C ALA A 115 -27.97 -16.44 -8.64
N MET A 116 -27.86 -15.37 -7.83
CA MET A 116 -27.61 -14.01 -8.35
C MET A 116 -26.26 -13.95 -9.09
N LYS A 117 -26.27 -13.20 -10.19
CA LYS A 117 -25.06 -12.92 -10.96
C LYS A 117 -24.68 -11.45 -10.78
N PHE A 118 -23.52 -11.25 -10.18
CA PHE A 118 -22.92 -9.92 -10.08
C PHE A 118 -21.97 -9.70 -11.24
N GLU A 119 -22.14 -8.60 -11.93
CA GLU A 119 -21.24 -8.18 -12.99
C GLU A 119 -20.07 -7.39 -12.39
N LEU A 120 -18.85 -7.73 -12.81
CA LEU A 120 -17.64 -7.03 -12.44
C LEU A 120 -17.06 -6.32 -13.65
N VAL A 121 -16.90 -5.01 -13.54
CA VAL A 121 -16.28 -4.18 -14.58
C VAL A 121 -14.78 -4.13 -14.35
N PHE A 122 -14.00 -4.54 -15.33
CA PHE A 122 -12.54 -4.47 -15.30
C PHE A 122 -12.06 -3.01 -15.27
N MET A 123 -11.24 -2.67 -14.29
CA MET A 123 -10.72 -1.32 -14.06
C MET A 123 -9.25 -1.16 -14.49
N GLY A 124 -8.48 -2.24 -14.40
CA GLY A 124 -7.07 -2.21 -14.76
C GLY A 124 -6.30 -3.40 -14.24
N MET A 125 -5.03 -3.47 -14.63
CA MET A 125 -4.09 -4.50 -14.20
C MET A 125 -2.76 -3.86 -13.82
N ASP A 126 -2.26 -4.24 -12.64
CA ASP A 126 -0.98 -3.80 -12.11
C ASP A 126 -0.01 -4.96 -11.93
N ASN A 127 1.27 -4.69 -12.22
CA ASN A 127 2.35 -5.62 -11.98
C ASN A 127 3.33 -5.02 -10.97
N SER A 128 3.75 -5.81 -10.01
CA SER A 128 4.77 -5.40 -9.06
C SER A 128 5.75 -6.51 -8.77
N THR A 129 7.00 -6.14 -8.53
CA THR A 129 8.04 -7.08 -8.09
C THR A 129 8.54 -6.64 -6.74
N THR A 130 8.61 -7.57 -5.80
CA THR A 130 9.07 -7.34 -4.43
C THR A 130 10.15 -8.35 -4.10
N THR A 131 11.33 -7.86 -3.74
CA THR A 131 12.45 -8.70 -3.29
C THR A 131 12.67 -8.51 -1.79
N CYS A 132 12.72 -9.59 -1.05
CA CYS A 132 13.07 -9.64 0.36
C CYS A 132 14.39 -10.38 0.52
N PHE A 133 15.38 -9.74 1.15
CA PHE A 133 16.64 -10.34 1.52
C PHE A 133 16.59 -10.80 2.97
N LEU A 134 17.28 -11.90 3.29
CA LEU A 134 17.43 -12.38 4.65
C LEU A 134 18.28 -11.37 5.45
N LYS A 135 17.68 -10.76 6.45
CA LYS A 135 18.35 -9.87 7.38
C LYS A 135 18.76 -10.61 8.67
N LYS A 136 19.54 -9.93 9.53
CA LYS A 136 19.95 -10.53 10.81
C LYS A 136 18.77 -10.93 11.70
N GLU A 137 17.72 -10.10 11.72
CA GLU A 137 16.48 -10.33 12.45
C GLU A 137 15.68 -11.55 11.96
N ASP A 138 15.84 -11.93 10.69
CA ASP A 138 15.11 -13.05 10.07
C ASP A 138 15.84 -14.39 10.28
N LYS A 139 17.08 -14.37 10.80
CA LYS A 139 17.89 -15.58 10.96
C LYS A 139 17.27 -16.54 11.98
N GLY A 140 17.09 -17.79 11.54
CA GLY A 140 16.49 -18.85 12.36
C GLY A 140 14.97 -18.95 12.30
N GLN A 141 14.28 -18.05 11.60
CA GLN A 141 12.82 -18.09 11.48
C GLN A 141 12.30 -18.96 10.32
N GLY A 142 13.18 -19.49 9.48
CA GLY A 142 12.85 -20.42 8.41
C GLY A 142 12.26 -19.81 7.15
N ALA A 143 12.06 -20.67 6.13
CA ALA A 143 11.57 -20.27 4.81
C ALA A 143 10.14 -19.70 4.84
N GLU A 144 9.26 -20.31 5.66
CA GLU A 144 7.86 -19.86 5.78
C GLU A 144 7.74 -18.41 6.24
N HIS A 145 8.55 -18.00 7.22
CA HIS A 145 8.61 -16.58 7.65
C HIS A 145 9.01 -15.66 6.50
N MET A 146 10.04 -16.03 5.73
CA MET A 146 10.50 -15.22 4.60
C MET A 146 9.47 -15.13 3.48
N VAL A 147 8.76 -16.22 3.19
CA VAL A 147 7.66 -16.23 2.21
C VAL A 147 6.54 -15.31 2.69
N THR A 148 6.08 -15.46 3.94
CA THR A 148 5.04 -14.62 4.54
C THR A 148 5.42 -13.12 4.51
N LYS A 149 6.64 -12.79 4.89
CA LYS A 149 7.19 -11.43 4.82
C LYS A 149 7.16 -10.88 3.38
N THR A 150 7.51 -11.72 2.41
CA THR A 150 7.51 -11.34 0.99
C THR A 150 6.08 -11.12 0.47
N ILE A 151 5.12 -11.95 0.88
CA ILE A 151 3.70 -11.78 0.57
C ILE A 151 3.19 -10.43 1.11
N HIS A 152 3.41 -10.15 2.40
CA HIS A 152 2.94 -8.91 3.02
C HIS A 152 3.51 -7.68 2.30
N LYS A 153 4.81 -7.67 2.02
CA LYS A 153 5.44 -6.56 1.27
C LYS A 153 4.91 -6.43 -0.16
N SER A 154 4.63 -7.56 -0.82
CA SER A 154 4.08 -7.56 -2.18
C SER A 154 2.66 -6.99 -2.19
N LEU A 155 1.81 -7.38 -1.23
CA LEU A 155 0.45 -6.86 -1.10
C LEU A 155 0.45 -5.35 -0.78
N ASN A 156 1.31 -4.89 0.13
CA ASN A 156 1.44 -3.47 0.45
C ASN A 156 1.87 -2.66 -0.78
N LYS A 157 2.85 -3.17 -1.55
CA LYS A 157 3.32 -2.52 -2.78
C LYS A 157 2.25 -2.45 -3.86
N MET A 158 1.47 -3.51 -3.99
CA MET A 158 0.32 -3.58 -4.90
C MET A 158 -0.75 -2.56 -4.51
N LEU A 159 -1.14 -2.51 -3.24
CA LEU A 159 -2.10 -1.53 -2.74
C LEU A 159 -1.62 -0.09 -2.99
N ALA A 160 -0.34 0.17 -2.75
CA ALA A 160 0.27 1.46 -3.03
C ALA A 160 0.25 1.84 -4.53
N ALA A 161 0.42 0.86 -5.43
CA ALA A 161 0.28 1.08 -6.87
C ALA A 161 -1.16 1.45 -7.23
N MET A 162 -2.15 0.73 -6.70
CA MET A 162 -3.57 1.03 -6.88
C MET A 162 -3.93 2.43 -6.36
N GLN A 163 -3.41 2.84 -5.20
CA GLN A 163 -3.62 4.17 -4.63
C GLN A 163 -3.06 5.30 -5.52
N LYS A 164 -2.00 5.04 -6.28
CA LYS A 164 -1.45 6.01 -7.24
C LYS A 164 -2.29 6.13 -8.51
N GLN A 165 -2.84 5.02 -8.99
CA GLN A 165 -3.55 4.96 -10.27
C GLN A 165 -5.02 5.35 -10.12
N HIS A 166 -5.68 4.92 -9.05
CA HIS A 166 -7.11 5.07 -8.83
C HIS A 166 -7.39 6.05 -7.68
N GLU A 167 -8.16 7.08 -7.97
CA GLU A 167 -8.48 8.13 -7.00
C GLU A 167 -9.28 7.59 -5.79
N GLU A 168 -10.08 6.59 -6.02
CA GLU A 168 -10.93 5.93 -5.03
C GLU A 168 -10.12 5.27 -3.91
N PHE A 169 -8.90 4.82 -4.23
CA PHE A 169 -7.99 4.17 -3.28
C PHE A 169 -6.97 5.11 -2.64
N ARG A 170 -6.96 6.40 -3.00
CA ARG A 170 -6.02 7.33 -2.38
C ARG A 170 -6.27 7.45 -0.89
N PRO A 171 -5.22 7.33 -0.06
CA PRO A 171 -5.37 7.42 1.38
C PRO A 171 -6.12 8.68 1.80
N MET A 172 -7.19 8.49 2.54
CA MET A 172 -7.92 9.54 3.23
C MET A 172 -8.09 9.12 4.69
N VAL A 173 -7.35 9.77 5.57
CA VAL A 173 -7.29 9.41 6.99
C VAL A 173 -7.61 10.62 7.86
N PRO A 174 -8.11 10.42 9.08
CA PRO A 174 -8.36 11.53 10.01
C PRO A 174 -7.05 12.19 10.43
N VAL A 175 -7.14 13.47 10.75
CA VAL A 175 -6.09 14.19 11.47
C VAL A 175 -6.02 13.64 12.88
N LEU A 176 -4.88 13.08 13.29
CA LEU A 176 -4.65 12.59 14.65
C LEU A 176 -4.54 13.73 15.66
N GLY A 177 -3.90 14.80 15.26
CA GLY A 177 -3.71 15.96 16.09
C GLY A 177 -2.81 17.02 15.45
N VAL A 178 -2.60 18.08 16.21
CA VAL A 178 -1.70 19.18 15.85
C VAL A 178 -0.78 19.42 17.05
N ASP A 179 0.53 19.46 16.83
CA ASP A 179 1.47 19.73 17.92
C ASP A 179 1.50 21.22 18.31
N ALA A 180 2.22 21.55 19.38
CA ALA A 180 2.35 22.91 19.88
C ALA A 180 2.93 23.88 18.84
N ASP A 181 3.74 23.38 17.91
CA ASP A 181 4.32 24.15 16.83
C ASP A 181 3.37 24.34 15.62
N GLY A 182 2.22 23.67 15.61
CA GLY A 182 1.21 23.72 14.57
C GLY A 182 1.41 22.72 13.44
N PHE A 183 2.29 21.73 13.57
CA PHE A 183 2.41 20.62 12.62
C PHE A 183 1.25 19.65 12.78
N VAL A 184 0.74 19.17 11.65
CA VAL A 184 -0.39 18.24 11.59
C VAL A 184 0.12 16.81 11.52
N PHE A 185 -0.53 15.89 12.24
CA PHE A 185 -0.21 14.46 12.23
C PHE A 185 -1.38 13.66 11.65
N ALA A 186 -1.05 12.63 10.87
CA ALA A 186 -2.03 11.74 10.25
C ALA A 186 -1.58 10.28 10.31
N ASP A 187 -2.53 9.36 10.53
CA ASP A 187 -2.30 7.93 10.68
C ASP A 187 -2.06 7.26 9.32
N MET A 188 -0.88 7.49 8.77
CA MET A 188 -0.38 6.88 7.54
C MET A 188 1.14 6.90 7.54
N GLY A 189 1.77 6.06 6.73
CA GLY A 189 3.22 5.97 6.71
C GLY A 189 3.80 5.26 5.49
N THR A 190 4.86 4.50 5.73
CA THR A 190 5.58 3.76 4.70
C THR A 190 4.72 2.69 4.02
N LYS A 191 3.77 2.04 4.74
CA LYS A 191 2.81 1.07 4.16
C LYS A 191 1.99 1.66 3.03
N GLU A 192 1.53 2.90 3.19
CA GLU A 192 0.77 3.65 2.20
C GLU A 192 1.67 4.30 1.14
N SER A 193 2.95 3.93 1.09
CA SER A 193 3.97 4.53 0.23
C SER A 193 4.00 6.05 0.32
N ILE A 194 3.91 6.57 1.55
CA ILE A 194 4.11 7.98 1.82
C ILE A 194 5.60 8.26 1.79
N VAL A 195 5.97 9.36 1.14
CA VAL A 195 7.36 9.83 1.06
C VAL A 195 7.45 11.30 1.42
N ASP A 196 8.66 11.73 1.77
CA ASP A 196 8.95 13.15 2.02
C ASP A 196 8.52 14.00 0.84
N GLY A 197 7.80 15.06 1.12
CA GLY A 197 7.32 15.98 0.10
C GLY A 197 5.97 15.64 -0.54
N ASP A 198 5.36 14.50 -0.24
CA ASP A 198 4.00 14.18 -0.67
C ASP A 198 3.01 15.27 -0.25
N LYS A 199 2.04 15.56 -1.14
CA LYS A 199 1.05 16.62 -0.94
C LYS A 199 -0.30 16.06 -0.56
N PHE A 200 -1.00 16.77 0.32
CA PHE A 200 -2.31 16.39 0.83
C PHE A 200 -3.28 17.58 0.79
N SER A 201 -4.55 17.27 0.56
CA SER A 201 -5.66 18.19 0.81
C SER A 201 -6.12 18.01 2.26
N LEU A 202 -6.29 19.13 2.98
CA LEU A 202 -6.98 19.14 4.28
C LEU A 202 -8.47 19.30 4.01
N LEU A 203 -9.27 18.36 4.51
CA LEU A 203 -10.70 18.22 4.21
C LEU A 203 -11.51 18.40 5.47
N LEU A 204 -12.53 19.25 5.40
CA LEU A 204 -13.55 19.41 6.41
C LEU A 204 -14.78 18.59 6.03
N PRO A 205 -15.22 17.61 6.85
CA PRO A 205 -16.49 16.94 6.61
C PRO A 205 -17.65 17.93 6.83
N VAL A 206 -18.60 17.91 5.91
CA VAL A 206 -19.82 18.72 5.96
C VAL A 206 -21.00 17.79 5.74
N THR A 207 -21.90 17.71 6.70
CA THR A 207 -23.12 16.91 6.60
C THR A 207 -24.28 17.81 6.21
N ASP A 208 -25.02 17.42 5.17
CA ASP A 208 -26.20 18.15 4.71
C ASP A 208 -27.45 17.83 5.56
N ALA A 209 -28.56 18.45 5.20
CA ALA A 209 -29.84 18.27 5.91
C ALA A 209 -30.41 16.83 5.76
N GLU A 210 -29.98 16.09 4.73
CA GLU A 210 -30.36 14.70 4.49
C GLU A 210 -29.43 13.69 5.17
N GLY A 211 -28.42 14.17 5.92
CA GLY A 211 -27.46 13.32 6.64
C GLY A 211 -26.32 12.80 5.77
N LEU A 212 -26.18 13.27 4.54
CA LEU A 212 -25.07 12.88 3.64
C LEU A 212 -23.84 13.73 3.93
N THR A 213 -22.70 13.04 4.17
CA THR A 213 -21.43 13.72 4.43
C THR A 213 -20.66 13.95 3.13
N SER A 214 -20.27 15.17 2.90
CA SER A 214 -19.36 15.59 1.83
C SER A 214 -18.08 16.17 2.42
N TYR A 215 -17.05 16.37 1.59
CA TYR A 215 -15.74 16.85 2.06
C TYR A 215 -15.33 18.12 1.34
N LYS A 216 -15.19 19.20 2.09
CA LYS A 216 -14.73 20.50 1.57
C LYS A 216 -13.23 20.67 1.80
N THR A 217 -12.47 20.96 0.75
CA THR A 217 -11.05 21.30 0.87
C THR A 217 -10.89 22.67 1.55
N VAL A 218 -10.19 22.69 2.69
CA VAL A 218 -9.95 23.90 3.48
C VAL A 218 -8.48 24.28 3.59
N GLY A 219 -7.59 23.43 3.08
CA GLY A 219 -6.15 23.69 3.08
C GLY A 219 -5.37 22.66 2.27
N LYS A 220 -4.06 22.91 2.17
CA LYS A 220 -3.08 21.98 1.60
C LYS A 220 -1.98 21.73 2.62
N LEU A 221 -1.48 20.50 2.63
CA LEU A 221 -0.42 20.05 3.51
C LEU A 221 0.66 19.34 2.69
N LYS A 222 1.86 19.23 3.25
CA LYS A 222 2.99 18.53 2.65
C LYS A 222 3.72 17.75 3.72
N VAL A 223 4.16 16.53 3.42
CA VAL A 223 5.06 15.77 4.32
C VAL A 223 6.36 16.53 4.48
N ILE A 224 6.77 16.79 5.72
CA ILE A 224 8.05 17.43 6.00
C ILE A 224 9.20 16.42 5.86
N LYS A 225 10.42 16.91 5.64
CA LYS A 225 11.61 16.05 5.53
C LYS A 225 11.82 15.25 6.82
N GLY A 226 11.92 13.92 6.70
CA GLY A 226 12.02 13.01 7.83
C GLY A 226 10.75 12.89 8.67
N GLY A 227 9.59 13.31 8.13
CA GLY A 227 8.31 13.26 8.81
C GLY A 227 7.47 12.02 8.54
N VAL A 228 7.94 11.14 7.66
CA VAL A 228 7.21 9.89 7.35
C VAL A 228 7.27 8.94 8.53
N TYR A 229 6.10 8.45 8.94
CA TYR A 229 5.99 7.43 9.97
C TYR A 229 6.29 6.05 9.40
N ASP A 230 7.22 5.31 10.06
CA ASP A 230 7.49 3.91 9.71
C ASP A 230 6.48 2.99 10.41
N ASN A 231 5.45 2.60 9.67
CA ASN A 231 4.41 1.67 10.11
C ASN A 231 4.54 0.27 9.49
N GLU A 232 5.68 -0.06 8.85
CA GLU A 232 5.92 -1.41 8.28
C GLU A 232 6.19 -2.46 9.36
N ASN A 233 6.82 -2.07 10.47
CA ASN A 233 7.23 -2.97 11.53
C ASN A 233 6.22 -2.92 12.70
N ILE A 234 5.12 -3.66 12.57
CA ILE A 234 4.10 -3.76 13.64
C ILE A 234 4.69 -4.39 14.91
N ASP A 235 5.67 -5.27 14.79
CA ASP A 235 6.31 -5.95 15.93
C ASP A 235 7.14 -4.98 16.80
N ASN A 236 7.65 -3.88 16.24
CA ASN A 236 8.35 -2.84 16.98
C ASN A 236 7.42 -1.75 17.54
N ALA A 237 6.15 -1.76 17.17
CA ALA A 237 5.18 -0.77 17.67
C ALA A 237 4.98 -0.90 19.19
N ALA A 238 5.00 -2.12 19.73
CA ALA A 238 4.88 -2.38 21.16
C ALA A 238 6.11 -1.92 21.97
N GLU A 239 7.34 -2.03 21.40
CA GLU A 239 8.55 -1.54 22.03
C GLU A 239 8.72 -0.01 21.89
N ALA A 240 8.28 0.55 20.76
CA ALA A 240 8.22 2.00 20.59
C ALA A 240 7.18 2.64 21.54
N ASP A 241 6.07 1.95 21.84
CA ASP A 241 5.07 2.39 22.79
C ASP A 241 5.56 2.51 24.23
N ALA A 242 6.52 1.68 24.63
CA ALA A 242 7.09 1.70 25.98
C ALA A 242 8.02 2.90 26.24
N ASN A 243 8.55 3.53 25.18
CA ASN A 243 9.54 4.60 25.28
C ASN A 243 9.00 5.99 24.88
N MET A 244 7.74 6.10 24.45
CA MET A 244 7.12 7.38 24.06
C MET A 244 6.30 7.97 25.23
N GLY A 245 6.54 9.24 25.51
CA GLY A 245 5.71 10.01 26.46
C GLY A 245 4.26 10.13 25.97
N ALA A 246 3.31 10.29 26.88
CA ALA A 246 1.85 10.34 26.63
C ALA A 246 1.37 11.46 25.68
N THR A 247 2.27 12.23 25.08
CA THR A 247 1.98 13.38 24.20
C THR A 247 2.45 13.19 22.76
N ASP A 248 3.10 12.06 22.42
CA ASP A 248 3.65 11.87 21.08
C ASP A 248 2.59 11.28 20.14
N LEU A 249 2.14 12.12 19.20
CA LEU A 249 1.22 11.72 18.14
C LEU A 249 1.94 10.79 17.16
N LYS A 250 1.52 9.51 17.11
CA LYS A 250 2.06 8.52 16.19
C LYS A 250 1.44 8.70 14.81
N GLY A 251 2.22 9.15 13.86
CA GLY A 251 1.75 9.35 12.50
C GLY A 251 2.72 10.19 11.68
N THR A 252 2.47 10.25 10.38
CA THR A 252 3.26 11.09 9.47
C THR A 252 3.06 12.56 9.79
N LYS A 253 4.18 13.25 9.99
CA LYS A 253 4.23 14.69 10.29
C LYS A 253 4.13 15.51 9.02
N LEU A 254 3.10 16.34 8.95
CA LEU A 254 2.78 17.23 7.83
C LEU A 254 3.10 18.69 8.19
N SER A 255 3.16 19.53 7.17
CA SER A 255 3.40 20.96 7.32
C SER A 255 2.38 21.63 8.26
N LYS A 256 2.78 22.78 8.80
CA LYS A 256 1.92 23.57 9.73
C LYS A 256 0.64 24.05 9.07
N ASN A 257 -0.47 23.90 9.80
CA ASN A 257 -1.75 24.49 9.39
C ASN A 257 -2.62 24.81 10.61
N LYS A 258 -2.79 26.11 10.87
CA LYS A 258 -3.57 26.61 12.03
C LYS A 258 -5.07 26.29 11.96
N LYS A 259 -5.58 25.85 10.82
CA LYS A 259 -6.99 25.49 10.63
C LYS A 259 -7.24 24.00 10.86
N ALA A 260 -6.19 23.19 10.96
CA ALA A 260 -6.33 21.76 11.14
C ALA A 260 -6.83 21.41 12.54
N THR A 261 -7.79 20.51 12.60
CA THR A 261 -8.36 19.96 13.85
C THR A 261 -8.53 18.45 13.72
N PRO A 262 -8.58 17.69 14.83
CA PRO A 262 -8.80 16.24 14.77
C PRO A 262 -10.10 15.79 14.10
N SER A 263 -11.07 16.69 13.91
CA SER A 263 -12.32 16.41 13.18
C SER A 263 -12.18 16.44 11.66
N MET A 264 -11.01 16.84 11.15
CA MET A 264 -10.72 16.92 9.70
C MET A 264 -10.03 15.67 9.19
N PHE A 265 -9.96 15.57 7.86
CA PHE A 265 -9.28 14.50 7.16
C PHE A 265 -8.17 15.06 6.27
N VAL A 266 -7.19 14.23 5.99
CA VAL A 266 -6.19 14.48 4.95
C VAL A 266 -6.33 13.45 3.84
N LYS A 267 -6.35 13.91 2.57
CA LYS A 267 -6.39 13.05 1.38
C LYS A 267 -5.18 13.31 0.52
N LYS A 268 -4.46 12.23 0.14
CA LYS A 268 -3.28 12.32 -0.74
C LYS A 268 -3.68 12.92 -2.08
N GLN A 269 -2.90 13.91 -2.56
CA GLN A 269 -3.03 14.48 -3.91
C GLN A 269 -2.30 13.59 -4.94
N LYS A 270 -2.58 13.83 -6.20
CA LYS A 270 -1.91 13.12 -7.31
C LYS A 270 -0.45 13.57 -7.45
#